data_e2a3200f783e104409a960d873aefc3b
#
_entry.id   e2a3200f783e104409a960d873aefc3b
#
_cell.length_a   1.000
_cell.length_b   1.000
_cell.length_c   1.000
_cell.angle_alpha   90.00
_cell.angle_beta   90.00
_cell.angle_gamma   90.00
#
_symmetry.space_group_name_H-M   'P 1'
#
loop_
_entity.id
_entity.type
_entity.pdbx_description
1 polymer ?
#
loop_
_entity_poly.entity_id
_entity_poly.type
_entity_poly.pdbx_seq_one_letter_code
_entity_poly.pdbx_strand_id
1 'polypeptide(L)'
;CWHGFTAQQMVMAVKKYQKTTSKSYVYLSGWMVAGLRSEFGPLPDQSMHEKTSVPALINEIYTFLKQADARELQHLFLELDEAREKGTNEEKIIEKIDNFETHVVPIIADIDAGFGNEEATYLLAKKMIEAGACCIQIENQVSDAKQCGHQAGKVTVPHEDFLSKI
;
A
#
# COMPACT_ATOMS: atom_id res chain seq x y z
N CYS A 1 5.97 0.16 -4.42
CA CYS A 1 6.09 1.53 -3.87
C CYS A 1 6.91 1.52 -2.59
N TRP A 2 7.53 2.63 -2.27
CA TRP A 2 8.37 2.80 -1.07
C TRP A 2 8.14 4.14 -0.35
N HIS A 3 7.19 4.94 -0.84
CA HIS A 3 6.91 6.28 -0.30
C HIS A 3 5.50 6.71 -0.64
N GLY A 4 4.78 7.30 0.33
CA GLY A 4 3.39 7.72 0.17
C GLY A 4 3.17 8.72 -0.94
N PHE A 5 4.02 9.74 -1.04
CA PHE A 5 3.94 10.73 -2.11
C PHE A 5 4.08 10.10 -3.50
N THR A 6 5.03 9.19 -3.69
CA THR A 6 5.20 8.49 -4.98
C THR A 6 3.97 7.67 -5.33
N ALA A 7 3.41 6.92 -4.36
CA ALA A 7 2.18 6.15 -4.56
C ALA A 7 1.02 7.06 -4.97
N GLN A 8 0.84 8.19 -4.27
CA GLN A 8 -0.18 9.19 -4.59
C GLN A 8 -0.03 9.70 -6.04
N GLN A 9 1.18 10.11 -6.45
CA GLN A 9 1.42 10.61 -7.80
C GLN A 9 1.14 9.55 -8.88
N MET A 10 1.51 8.30 -8.63
CA MET A 10 1.24 7.19 -9.54
C MET A 10 -0.26 6.94 -9.70
N VAL A 11 -1.02 6.88 -8.61
CA VAL A 11 -2.48 6.67 -8.66
C VAL A 11 -3.20 7.85 -9.31
N MET A 12 -2.80 9.09 -9.00
CA MET A 12 -3.32 10.29 -9.68
C MET A 12 -3.07 10.25 -11.18
N ALA A 13 -1.87 9.83 -11.61
CA ALA A 13 -1.56 9.67 -13.02
C ALA A 13 -2.43 8.59 -13.68
N VAL A 14 -2.61 7.44 -13.02
CA VAL A 14 -3.49 6.37 -13.50
C VAL A 14 -4.92 6.89 -13.68
N LYS A 15 -5.50 7.53 -12.66
CA LYS A 15 -6.84 8.12 -12.73
C LYS A 15 -6.97 9.11 -13.88
N LYS A 16 -5.96 9.99 -14.04
CA LYS A 16 -5.96 10.98 -15.12
C LYS A 16 -5.97 10.38 -16.52
N TYR A 17 -5.13 9.37 -16.76
CA TYR A 17 -4.91 8.83 -18.11
C TYR A 17 -5.82 7.66 -18.45
N GLN A 18 -6.11 6.78 -17.49
CA GLN A 18 -7.06 5.66 -17.69
C GLN A 18 -8.51 6.02 -17.41
N LYS A 19 -8.76 7.19 -16.80
CA LYS A 19 -10.09 7.68 -16.38
C LYS A 19 -10.74 6.83 -15.29
N THR A 20 -10.02 5.88 -14.70
CA THR A 20 -10.50 5.03 -13.61
C THR A 20 -9.33 4.51 -12.79
N THR A 21 -9.58 4.22 -11.53
CA THR A 21 -8.68 3.51 -10.60
C THR A 21 -9.16 2.09 -10.30
N SER A 22 -10.32 1.69 -10.80
CA SER A 22 -11.02 0.44 -10.42
C SER A 22 -10.23 -0.86 -10.67
N LYS A 23 -9.22 -0.83 -11.55
CA LYS A 23 -8.33 -1.96 -11.85
C LYS A 23 -6.89 -1.74 -11.37
N SER A 24 -6.69 -0.76 -10.49
CA SER A 24 -5.37 -0.38 -10.01
C SER A 24 -5.15 -0.87 -8.59
N TYR A 25 -3.91 -1.11 -8.25
CA TYR A 25 -3.46 -1.42 -6.89
C TYR A 25 -2.03 -0.89 -6.69
N VAL A 26 -1.65 -0.75 -5.44
CA VAL A 26 -0.28 -0.42 -5.05
C VAL A 26 0.36 -1.68 -4.48
N TYR A 27 1.51 -2.08 -5.03
CA TYR A 27 2.34 -3.14 -4.47
C TYR A 27 3.46 -2.52 -3.63
N LEU A 28 3.54 -2.94 -2.37
CA LEU A 28 4.58 -2.58 -1.43
C LEU A 28 5.58 -3.73 -1.38
N SER A 29 6.78 -3.49 -1.92
CA SER A 29 7.84 -4.48 -2.04
C SER A 29 8.70 -4.54 -0.78
N GLY A 30 8.92 -5.74 -0.22
CA GLY A 30 9.83 -5.97 0.89
C GLY A 30 11.27 -5.56 0.56
N TRP A 31 11.72 -5.83 -0.67
CA TRP A 31 13.02 -5.36 -1.14
C TRP A 31 13.20 -3.85 -1.03
N MET A 32 12.20 -3.09 -1.46
CA MET A 32 12.23 -1.61 -1.39
C MET A 32 12.20 -1.13 0.06
N VAL A 33 11.48 -1.81 0.93
CA VAL A 33 11.48 -1.50 2.38
C VAL A 33 12.85 -1.73 2.98
N ALA A 34 13.46 -2.89 2.75
CA ALA A 34 14.80 -3.20 3.23
C ALA A 34 15.83 -2.16 2.76
N GLY A 35 15.81 -1.81 1.47
CA GLY A 35 16.77 -0.89 0.87
C GLY A 35 16.59 0.57 1.23
N LEU A 36 15.38 1.02 1.54
CA LEU A 36 15.06 2.45 1.61
C LEU A 36 14.36 2.91 2.90
N ARG A 37 13.87 1.98 3.74
CA ARG A 37 13.01 2.33 4.89
C ARG A 37 13.51 1.79 6.22
N SER A 38 14.60 1.02 6.25
CA SER A 38 15.18 0.52 7.48
C SER A 38 15.88 1.63 8.27
N GLU A 39 15.72 1.65 9.59
CA GLU A 39 16.43 2.53 10.51
C GLU A 39 17.93 2.19 10.60
N PHE A 40 18.32 0.98 10.23
CA PHE A 40 19.73 0.54 10.16
C PHE A 40 20.45 1.03 8.88
N GLY A 41 19.80 1.82 8.04
CA GLY A 41 20.29 2.19 6.72
C GLY A 41 19.91 1.19 5.64
N PRO A 42 20.45 1.32 4.42
CA PRO A 42 20.14 0.42 3.31
C PRO A 42 20.55 -1.02 3.60
N LEU A 43 19.58 -1.94 3.57
CA LEU A 43 19.78 -3.36 3.81
C LEU A 43 19.48 -4.18 2.56
N PRO A 44 20.12 -5.37 2.41
CA PRO A 44 19.69 -6.35 1.42
C PRO A 44 18.29 -6.90 1.77
N ASP A 45 17.64 -7.50 0.79
CA ASP A 45 16.32 -8.13 0.91
C ASP A 45 16.42 -9.50 1.63
N GLN A 46 16.60 -9.44 2.94
CA GLN A 46 16.87 -10.60 3.83
C GLN A 46 16.10 -10.53 5.14
N SER A 47 14.97 -9.84 5.20
CA SER A 47 14.14 -9.70 6.41
C SER A 47 14.88 -9.18 7.65
N MET A 48 15.90 -8.35 7.46
CA MET A 48 16.70 -7.78 8.56
C MET A 48 16.19 -6.42 9.02
N HIS A 49 15.28 -5.80 8.29
CA HIS A 49 14.69 -4.52 8.70
C HIS A 49 13.67 -4.73 9.83
N GLU A 50 13.29 -3.65 10.47
CA GLU A 50 12.35 -3.64 11.59
C GLU A 50 10.96 -4.11 11.14
N LYS A 51 10.32 -4.99 11.91
CA LYS A 51 8.96 -5.50 11.63
C LYS A 51 7.92 -4.40 11.45
N THR A 52 8.13 -3.24 12.06
CA THR A 52 7.22 -2.09 12.00
C THR A 52 7.36 -1.24 10.75
N SER A 53 8.42 -1.42 9.95
CA SER A 53 8.67 -0.64 8.73
C SER A 53 7.57 -0.80 7.69
N VAL A 54 7.09 -2.02 7.46
CA VAL A 54 6.03 -2.29 6.48
C VAL A 54 4.69 -1.69 6.92
N PRO A 55 4.17 -1.95 8.14
CA PRO A 55 2.94 -1.29 8.60
C PRO A 55 3.02 0.23 8.59
N ALA A 56 4.16 0.82 8.95
CA ALA A 56 4.36 2.27 8.91
C ALA A 56 4.24 2.81 7.47
N LEU A 57 4.85 2.14 6.50
CA LEU A 57 4.77 2.54 5.10
C LEU A 57 3.35 2.34 4.52
N ILE A 58 2.65 1.27 4.90
CA ILE A 58 1.24 1.06 4.51
C ILE A 58 0.38 2.25 4.97
N ASN A 59 0.50 2.63 6.24
CA ASN A 59 -0.24 3.76 6.80
C ASN A 59 0.13 5.09 6.13
N GLU A 60 1.40 5.30 5.81
CA GLU A 60 1.85 6.47 5.05
C GLU A 60 1.20 6.52 3.68
N ILE A 61 1.26 5.43 2.90
CA ILE A 61 0.66 5.34 1.57
C ILE A 61 -0.85 5.60 1.65
N TYR A 62 -1.54 4.91 2.55
CA TYR A 62 -2.98 5.06 2.74
C TYR A 62 -3.37 6.52 3.08
N THR A 63 -2.59 7.17 3.94
CA THR A 63 -2.80 8.58 4.30
C THR A 63 -2.64 9.50 3.09
N PHE A 64 -1.61 9.31 2.28
CA PHE A 64 -1.38 10.12 1.08
C PHE A 64 -2.48 9.93 0.03
N LEU A 65 -2.99 8.71 -0.14
CA LEU A 65 -4.11 8.44 -1.06
C LEU A 65 -5.40 9.13 -0.59
N LYS A 66 -5.71 9.08 0.70
CA LYS A 66 -6.85 9.82 1.28
C LYS A 66 -6.70 11.34 1.13
N GLN A 67 -5.50 11.87 1.23
CA GLN A 67 -5.24 13.28 0.99
C GLN A 67 -5.53 13.69 -0.46
N ALA A 68 -5.26 12.80 -1.44
CA ALA A 68 -5.63 13.06 -2.83
C ALA A 68 -7.15 13.18 -2.99
N ASP A 69 -7.92 12.27 -2.38
CA ASP A 69 -9.38 12.34 -2.35
C ASP A 69 -9.87 13.66 -1.73
N ALA A 70 -9.35 13.98 -0.56
CA ALA A 70 -9.75 15.19 0.15
C ALA A 70 -9.51 16.46 -0.69
N ARG A 71 -8.38 16.54 -1.38
CA ARG A 71 -8.06 17.69 -2.25
C ARG A 71 -8.96 17.77 -3.47
N GLU A 72 -9.21 16.66 -4.16
CA GLU A 72 -10.08 16.64 -5.33
C GLU A 72 -11.52 16.98 -4.96
N LEU A 73 -12.05 16.39 -3.88
CA LEU A 73 -13.38 16.71 -3.38
C LEU A 73 -13.49 18.17 -2.92
N GLN A 74 -12.48 18.70 -2.23
CA GLN A 74 -12.45 20.12 -1.86
C GLN A 74 -12.57 21.02 -3.09
N HIS A 75 -11.84 20.73 -4.17
CA HIS A 75 -11.94 21.49 -5.40
C HIS A 75 -13.34 21.42 -6.01
N LEU A 76 -13.95 20.24 -6.06
CA LEU A 76 -15.30 20.07 -6.60
C LEU A 76 -16.36 20.83 -5.79
N PHE A 77 -16.24 20.81 -4.46
CA PHE A 77 -17.16 21.58 -3.60
C PHE A 77 -16.98 23.10 -3.73
N LEU A 78 -15.73 23.59 -3.88
CA LEU A 78 -15.47 24.99 -4.15
C LEU A 78 -16.03 25.40 -5.53
N GLU A 79 -15.84 24.60 -6.58
CA GLU A 79 -16.46 24.82 -7.89
C GLU A 79 -18.00 24.89 -7.80
N LEU A 80 -18.60 24.02 -6.96
CA LEU A 80 -20.04 24.00 -6.74
C LEU A 80 -20.55 25.28 -6.07
N ASP A 81 -19.85 25.73 -5.03
CA ASP A 81 -20.21 26.95 -4.30
C ASP A 81 -20.08 28.18 -5.22
N GLU A 82 -19.01 28.27 -6.02
CA GLU A 82 -18.88 29.33 -7.01
C GLU A 82 -19.97 29.29 -8.08
N ALA A 83 -20.37 28.11 -8.54
CA ALA A 83 -21.46 27.97 -9.52
C ALA A 83 -22.78 28.46 -8.95
N ARG A 84 -23.08 28.18 -7.69
CA ARG A 84 -24.26 28.67 -6.95
C ARG A 84 -24.30 30.18 -6.84
N GLU A 85 -23.16 30.78 -6.44
CA GLU A 85 -23.04 32.24 -6.30
C GLU A 85 -23.24 32.95 -7.66
N LYS A 86 -22.76 32.36 -8.75
CA LYS A 86 -22.86 32.92 -10.10
C LYS A 86 -24.16 32.58 -10.81
N GLY A 87 -25.00 31.71 -10.24
CA GLY A 87 -26.24 31.21 -10.88
C GLY A 87 -25.99 30.41 -12.15
N THR A 88 -24.84 29.70 -12.21
CA THR A 88 -24.49 28.85 -13.37
C THR A 88 -24.95 27.41 -13.14
N ASN A 89 -24.84 26.56 -14.19
CA ASN A 89 -25.31 25.17 -14.10
C ASN A 89 -24.48 24.32 -13.14
N GLU A 90 -25.10 23.86 -12.06
CA GLU A 90 -24.52 22.99 -11.01
C GLU A 90 -24.53 21.51 -11.37
N GLU A 91 -25.43 21.06 -12.26
CA GLU A 91 -25.68 19.63 -12.52
C GLU A 91 -24.42 18.84 -12.87
N LYS A 92 -23.56 19.40 -13.72
CA LYS A 92 -22.31 18.75 -14.13
C LYS A 92 -21.29 18.60 -12.98
N ILE A 93 -21.32 19.52 -12.02
CA ILE A 93 -20.42 19.47 -10.86
C ILE A 93 -20.95 18.44 -9.87
N ILE A 94 -22.26 18.44 -9.64
CA ILE A 94 -22.93 17.43 -8.81
C ILE A 94 -22.69 16.04 -9.38
N GLU A 95 -22.84 15.84 -10.69
CA GLU A 95 -22.54 14.57 -11.35
C GLU A 95 -21.09 14.10 -11.13
N LYS A 96 -20.11 15.01 -11.16
CA LYS A 96 -18.72 14.68 -10.84
C LYS A 96 -18.53 14.28 -9.38
N ILE A 97 -19.25 14.90 -8.45
CA ILE A 97 -19.21 14.58 -7.02
C ILE A 97 -19.86 13.22 -6.76
N ASP A 98 -21.04 12.97 -7.34
CA ASP A 98 -21.79 11.72 -7.17
C ASP A 98 -21.06 10.51 -7.77
N ASN A 99 -20.33 10.73 -8.88
CA ASN A 99 -19.51 9.70 -9.54
C ASN A 99 -18.03 9.79 -9.16
N PHE A 100 -17.72 10.40 -8.01
CA PHE A 100 -16.34 10.52 -7.55
C PHE A 100 -15.70 9.14 -7.36
N GLU A 101 -14.58 8.92 -8.04
CA GLU A 101 -13.80 7.70 -7.91
C GLU A 101 -12.58 7.94 -7.01
N THR A 102 -12.47 7.16 -5.95
CA THR A 102 -11.43 7.31 -4.94
C THR A 102 -10.02 7.04 -5.49
N HIS A 103 -9.01 7.71 -4.93
CA HIS A 103 -7.60 7.38 -5.11
C HIS A 103 -7.14 6.27 -4.15
N VAL A 104 -7.97 5.89 -3.17
CA VAL A 104 -7.64 4.80 -2.25
C VAL A 104 -7.82 3.47 -2.97
N VAL A 105 -6.77 3.06 -3.66
CA VAL A 105 -6.70 1.75 -4.32
C VAL A 105 -6.19 0.69 -3.35
N PRO A 106 -6.47 -0.60 -3.60
CA PRO A 106 -5.97 -1.71 -2.80
C PRO A 106 -4.45 -1.67 -2.62
N ILE A 107 -3.98 -1.89 -1.38
CA ILE A 107 -2.56 -2.01 -1.06
C ILE A 107 -2.24 -3.48 -0.82
N ILE A 108 -1.39 -4.06 -1.66
CA ILE A 108 -0.84 -5.40 -1.52
C ILE A 108 0.54 -5.24 -0.87
N ALA A 109 0.75 -5.87 0.27
CA ALA A 109 1.98 -5.70 1.06
C ALA A 109 2.75 -7.00 1.24
N ASP A 110 4.06 -6.90 1.07
CA ASP A 110 5.01 -8.00 1.28
C ASP A 110 5.30 -8.17 2.76
N ILE A 111 5.11 -9.40 3.29
CA ILE A 111 5.44 -9.78 4.66
C ILE A 111 6.66 -10.70 4.70
N ASP A 112 7.41 -10.80 3.61
CA ASP A 112 8.53 -11.74 3.49
C ASP A 112 8.11 -13.18 3.90
N ALA A 113 8.86 -13.83 4.79
CA ALA A 113 8.52 -15.14 5.35
C ALA A 113 7.79 -15.07 6.70
N GLY A 114 7.21 -13.90 7.05
CA GLY A 114 6.43 -13.69 8.27
C GLY A 114 7.21 -13.15 9.47
N PHE A 115 8.50 -12.89 9.35
CA PHE A 115 9.37 -12.33 10.41
C PHE A 115 9.38 -13.13 11.72
N GLY A 116 9.28 -14.45 11.63
CA GLY A 116 9.35 -15.36 12.79
C GLY A 116 8.43 -16.58 12.62
N ASN A 117 7.91 -17.08 13.74
CA ASN A 117 6.95 -18.16 13.80
C ASN A 117 5.52 -17.70 13.44
N GLU A 118 4.55 -18.60 13.55
CA GLU A 118 3.12 -18.34 13.26
C GLU A 118 2.55 -17.17 14.08
N GLU A 119 2.87 -17.11 15.36
CA GLU A 119 2.41 -16.03 16.25
C GLU A 119 2.98 -14.65 15.84
N ALA A 120 4.26 -14.61 15.48
CA ALA A 120 4.90 -13.38 14.99
C ALA A 120 4.29 -12.96 13.65
N THR A 121 4.00 -13.92 12.78
CA THR A 121 3.34 -13.68 11.48
C THR A 121 1.92 -13.15 11.68
N TYR A 122 1.14 -13.76 12.57
CA TYR A 122 -0.21 -13.30 12.92
C TYR A 122 -0.22 -11.84 13.42
N LEU A 123 0.66 -11.53 14.39
CA LEU A 123 0.73 -10.17 14.96
C LEU A 123 1.12 -9.12 13.91
N LEU A 124 2.05 -9.46 13.02
CA LEU A 124 2.48 -8.56 11.96
C LEU A 124 1.39 -8.40 10.90
N ALA A 125 0.76 -9.50 10.46
CA ALA A 125 -0.35 -9.46 9.51
C ALA A 125 -1.51 -8.61 10.04
N LYS A 126 -1.88 -8.78 11.31
CA LYS A 126 -2.87 -7.93 11.98
C LYS A 126 -2.50 -6.45 11.90
N LYS A 127 -1.25 -6.10 12.20
CA LYS A 127 -0.76 -4.71 12.13
C LYS A 127 -0.81 -4.15 10.70
N MET A 128 -0.51 -4.96 9.70
CA MET A 128 -0.57 -4.55 8.29
C MET A 128 -2.01 -4.29 7.84
N ILE A 129 -2.96 -5.13 8.26
CA ILE A 129 -4.40 -4.94 8.00
C ILE A 129 -4.91 -3.67 8.69
N GLU A 130 -4.59 -3.48 9.96
CA GLU A 130 -4.93 -2.25 10.72
C GLU A 130 -4.36 -0.98 10.07
N ALA A 131 -3.20 -1.08 9.43
CA ALA A 131 -2.57 0.03 8.71
C ALA A 131 -3.22 0.33 7.34
N GLY A 132 -4.04 -0.60 6.79
CA GLY A 132 -4.76 -0.41 5.54
C GLY A 132 -4.38 -1.36 4.40
N ALA A 133 -3.60 -2.43 4.65
CA ALA A 133 -3.37 -3.46 3.64
C ALA A 133 -4.66 -4.24 3.37
N CYS A 134 -4.94 -4.48 2.10
CA CYS A 134 -6.06 -5.33 1.68
C CYS A 134 -5.64 -6.75 1.30
N CYS A 135 -4.35 -6.93 1.03
CA CYS A 135 -3.74 -8.20 0.68
C CYS A 135 -2.32 -8.26 1.23
N ILE A 136 -1.92 -9.44 1.70
CA ILE A 136 -0.60 -9.70 2.25
C ILE A 136 -0.02 -10.86 1.45
N GLN A 137 1.21 -10.68 0.94
CA GLN A 137 1.97 -11.71 0.25
C GLN A 137 3.01 -12.28 1.20
N ILE A 138 2.95 -13.58 1.43
CA ILE A 138 3.91 -14.34 2.25
C ILE A 138 4.61 -15.39 1.41
N GLU A 139 5.89 -15.66 1.69
CA GLU A 139 6.66 -16.71 1.06
C GLU A 139 7.08 -17.79 2.06
N ASN A 140 7.36 -19.00 1.55
CA ASN A 140 7.65 -20.18 2.36
C ASN A 140 9.13 -20.35 2.73
N GLN A 141 9.91 -19.29 2.73
CA GLN A 141 11.31 -19.35 3.19
C GLN A 141 11.39 -19.46 4.73
N VAL A 142 12.50 -20.00 5.22
CA VAL A 142 12.87 -19.91 6.64
C VAL A 142 13.10 -18.45 6.99
N SER A 143 12.41 -17.93 8.01
CA SER A 143 12.37 -16.49 8.30
C SER A 143 13.73 -15.87 8.63
N ASP A 144 14.58 -16.58 9.36
CA ASP A 144 15.91 -16.13 9.76
C ASP A 144 17.01 -16.40 8.72
N ALA A 145 16.67 -17.09 7.63
CA ALA A 145 17.54 -17.37 6.49
C ALA A 145 16.96 -16.85 5.16
N LYS A 146 16.00 -15.93 5.22
CA LYS A 146 15.32 -15.38 4.04
C LYS A 146 16.32 -14.64 3.15
N GLN A 147 16.18 -14.89 1.85
CA GLN A 147 16.95 -14.24 0.80
C GLN A 147 16.01 -13.64 -0.25
N CYS A 148 16.51 -12.69 -1.03
CA CYS A 148 15.79 -12.15 -2.16
C CYS A 148 15.34 -13.27 -3.12
N GLY A 149 14.11 -13.19 -3.62
CA GLY A 149 13.54 -14.14 -4.56
C GLY A 149 14.38 -14.38 -5.81
N HIS A 150 15.24 -13.43 -6.20
CA HIS A 150 16.14 -13.52 -7.34
C HIS A 150 17.46 -14.25 -7.04
N GLN A 151 17.78 -14.53 -5.78
CA GLN A 151 18.99 -15.24 -5.39
C GLN A 151 18.78 -16.76 -5.39
N ALA A 152 19.85 -17.49 -5.66
CA ALA A 152 19.88 -18.95 -5.49
C ALA A 152 20.09 -19.34 -4.03
N GLY A 153 19.81 -20.61 -3.70
CA GLY A 153 20.11 -21.16 -2.35
C GLY A 153 19.08 -20.79 -1.29
N LYS A 154 17.85 -20.44 -1.68
CA LYS A 154 16.75 -20.24 -0.73
C LYS A 154 16.46 -21.51 0.05
N VAL A 155 16.25 -21.37 1.36
CA VAL A 155 15.85 -22.46 2.24
C VAL A 155 14.37 -22.32 2.55
N THR A 156 13.58 -23.34 2.24
CA THR A 156 12.14 -23.36 2.47
C THR A 156 11.79 -24.17 3.72
N VAL A 157 10.72 -23.78 4.38
CA VAL A 157 10.14 -24.56 5.49
C VAL A 157 9.34 -25.76 4.95
N PRO A 158 9.14 -26.82 5.76
CA PRO A 158 8.19 -27.88 5.45
C PRO A 158 6.79 -27.32 5.16
N HIS A 159 6.01 -28.06 4.37
CA HIS A 159 4.68 -27.62 3.95
C HIS A 159 3.74 -27.34 5.14
N GLU A 160 3.76 -28.20 6.14
CA GLU A 160 2.95 -28.08 7.35
C GLU A 160 3.30 -26.82 8.15
N ASP A 161 4.59 -26.49 8.27
CA ASP A 161 5.06 -25.29 8.97
C ASP A 161 4.64 -24.01 8.22
N PHE A 162 4.58 -24.07 6.90
CA PHE A 162 4.07 -22.95 6.11
C PHE A 162 2.57 -22.76 6.28
N LEU A 163 1.81 -23.87 6.27
CA LEU A 163 0.36 -23.82 6.48
C LEU A 163 -0.03 -23.29 7.86
N SER A 164 0.79 -23.51 8.89
CA SER A 164 0.53 -22.96 10.23
C SER A 164 0.62 -21.42 10.29
N LYS A 165 1.30 -20.79 9.31
CA LYS A 165 1.43 -19.33 9.23
C LYS A 165 0.30 -18.66 8.44
N ILE A 166 -0.51 -19.43 7.70
CA ILE A 166 -1.60 -18.92 6.84
C ILE A 166 -2.93 -19.02 7.59
#